data_c44e157ab3fe829a6d9e057cd32fc70f
#
_entry.id   c44e157ab3fe829a6d9e057cd32fc70f
#
_cell.length_a   1.000
_cell.length_b   1.000
_cell.length_c   1.000
_cell.angle_alpha   90.00
_cell.angle_beta   90.00
_cell.angle_gamma   90.00
#
_symmetry.space_group_name_H-M   'P 1'
#
loop_
_entity.id
_entity.type
_entity.pdbx_description
1 polymer ?
#
loop_
_entity_poly.entity_id
_entity_poly.type
_entity_poly.pdbx_seq_one_letter_code
_entity_poly.pdbx_strand_id
1 'polypeptide(L)'
;MCLSLHRKEVISIFDDKAVKFENQNLRDYLLYYAFFKEKWLSPCDLICQAFPTYKNRVVFAFNTLVRLFNSPENIAFIEGEIRAAWTKVKKLPAATAFEFVATFYNAIPDEALLYLKKKIDTLPEAHADMLKYDFEKHKNYHTIRSEIISILIGFKYTDYFIDAIQLALYCFERNNSEPMYIYFLFGERWGIGLNSYKRGYAEERVLLKQLQKYHKENRSILSSYCLIFAAEYSLRTQYSATEWNYNKSTIYQLGLAACDEVFELRSLALESLFSVISDSPVQKNAVKMILEYPVYSASEFDEQVIAHD
;
A
#
# COMPACT_ATOMS: atom_id res chain seq x y z
N MET A 1 38.95 15.40 16.04
CA MET A 1 38.20 14.18 16.42
C MET A 1 38.18 13.17 15.27
N CYS A 2 37.67 13.46 14.09
CA CYS A 2 37.61 12.51 12.98
C CYS A 2 38.96 11.88 12.61
N LEU A 3 40.05 12.66 12.48
CA LEU A 3 41.38 12.13 12.20
C LEU A 3 41.93 11.18 13.28
N SER A 4 41.56 11.38 14.54
CA SER A 4 41.91 10.45 15.63
C SER A 4 41.19 9.14 15.52
N LEU A 5 39.91 9.16 15.15
CA LEU A 5 39.11 7.95 14.92
C LEU A 5 39.54 7.22 13.65
N HIS A 6 39.94 7.95 12.62
CA HIS A 6 40.48 7.35 11.40
C HIS A 6 41.81 6.62 11.66
N ARG A 7 42.73 7.22 12.44
CA ARG A 7 43.97 6.55 12.84
C ARG A 7 43.77 5.30 13.70
N LYS A 8 42.62 5.17 14.35
CA LYS A 8 42.23 3.99 15.14
C LYS A 8 41.38 3.02 14.33
N GLU A 9 41.27 3.20 13.01
CA GLU A 9 40.48 2.34 12.11
C GLU A 9 39.01 2.21 12.49
N VAL A 10 38.48 3.17 13.24
CA VAL A 10 37.06 3.23 13.61
C VAL A 10 36.20 3.77 12.44
N ILE A 11 36.77 4.71 11.71
CA ILE A 11 36.18 5.34 10.54
C ILE A 11 37.18 5.45 9.39
N SER A 12 36.70 5.40 8.17
CA SER A 12 37.43 5.82 6.96
C SER A 12 36.99 7.21 6.55
N ILE A 13 37.93 8.02 6.12
CA ILE A 13 37.70 9.36 5.58
C ILE A 13 38.05 9.34 4.09
N PHE A 14 37.12 9.79 3.26
CA PHE A 14 37.24 9.85 1.81
C PHE A 14 37.23 11.31 1.35
N ASP A 15 38.32 11.73 0.69
CA ASP A 15 38.51 13.08 0.10
C ASP A 15 38.14 14.24 1.05
N ASP A 16 38.36 14.07 2.35
CA ASP A 16 37.98 15.01 3.43
C ASP A 16 36.50 15.43 3.43
N LYS A 17 35.66 14.73 2.67
CA LYS A 17 34.23 15.07 2.46
C LYS A 17 33.28 14.04 3.01
N ALA A 18 33.66 12.77 3.10
CA ALA A 18 32.80 11.69 3.54
C ALA A 18 33.47 10.83 4.61
N VAL A 19 32.69 10.37 5.57
CA VAL A 19 33.11 9.47 6.64
C VAL A 19 32.28 8.20 6.60
N LYS A 20 32.96 7.05 6.71
CA LYS A 20 32.35 5.75 6.79
C LYS A 20 32.83 5.02 8.04
N PHE A 21 31.90 4.41 8.78
CA PHE A 21 32.27 3.46 9.84
C PHE A 21 32.72 2.14 9.24
N GLU A 22 33.85 1.61 9.68
CA GLU A 22 34.34 0.31 9.22
C GLU A 22 33.51 -0.85 9.78
N ASN A 23 33.05 -0.70 11.01
CA ASN A 23 32.21 -1.69 11.67
C ASN A 23 30.74 -1.25 11.69
N GLN A 24 29.89 -2.01 11.02
CA GLN A 24 28.45 -1.72 10.93
C GLN A 24 27.76 -1.79 12.30
N ASN A 25 28.11 -2.78 13.13
CA ASN A 25 27.48 -2.93 14.45
C ASN A 25 27.84 -1.74 15.36
N LEU A 26 29.08 -1.26 15.28
CA LEU A 26 29.49 -0.06 16.01
C LEU A 26 28.73 1.18 15.55
N ARG A 27 28.55 1.34 14.24
CA ARG A 27 27.73 2.43 13.66
C ARG A 27 26.31 2.39 14.19
N ASP A 28 25.69 1.22 14.13
CA ASP A 28 24.28 1.05 14.51
C ASP A 28 24.11 1.26 16.03
N TYR A 29 25.08 0.79 16.84
CA TYR A 29 25.09 1.06 18.28
C TYR A 29 25.30 2.55 18.60
N LEU A 30 26.19 3.25 17.91
CA LEU A 30 26.40 4.68 18.11
C LEU A 30 25.19 5.51 17.72
N LEU A 31 24.48 5.13 16.66
CA LEU A 31 23.20 5.74 16.29
C LEU A 31 22.15 5.53 17.40
N TYR A 32 22.01 4.28 17.89
CA TYR A 32 21.13 3.99 19.00
C TYR A 32 21.45 4.83 20.24
N TYR A 33 22.72 4.89 20.59
CA TYR A 33 23.19 5.65 21.76
C TYR A 33 22.88 7.14 21.62
N ALA A 34 23.17 7.70 20.43
CA ALA A 34 22.96 9.12 20.15
C ALA A 34 21.48 9.53 20.10
N PHE A 35 20.60 8.67 19.59
CA PHE A 35 19.17 8.98 19.47
C PHE A 35 18.37 8.62 20.73
N PHE A 36 18.59 7.44 21.30
CA PHE A 36 17.71 6.93 22.37
C PHE A 36 18.28 7.08 23.77
N LYS A 37 19.60 6.96 23.95
CA LYS A 37 20.22 7.05 25.28
C LYS A 37 20.55 8.47 25.67
N GLU A 38 21.43 9.08 24.95
CA GLU A 38 21.93 10.42 25.28
C GLU A 38 21.10 11.55 24.62
N LYS A 39 20.32 11.20 23.60
CA LYS A 39 19.47 12.15 22.85
C LYS A 39 20.25 13.36 22.31
N TRP A 40 21.51 13.16 21.92
CA TRP A 40 22.35 14.19 21.32
C TRP A 40 21.89 14.57 19.91
N LEU A 41 21.21 13.63 19.23
CA LEU A 41 20.66 13.82 17.91
C LEU A 41 19.14 13.70 17.99
N SER A 42 18.43 14.69 17.46
CA SER A 42 17.00 14.61 17.25
C SER A 42 16.71 13.98 15.89
N PRO A 43 15.93 12.89 15.81
CA PRO A 43 15.45 12.36 14.54
C PRO A 43 14.69 13.41 13.73
N CYS A 44 13.90 14.26 14.38
CA CYS A 44 13.20 15.37 13.73
C CYS A 44 14.16 16.33 13.02
N ASP A 45 15.23 16.73 13.68
CA ASP A 45 16.20 17.68 13.08
C ASP A 45 17.00 17.01 11.96
N LEU A 46 17.37 15.73 12.13
CA LEU A 46 18.00 14.96 11.05
C LEU A 46 17.09 14.88 9.81
N ILE A 47 15.82 14.57 10.00
CA ILE A 47 14.84 14.55 8.92
C ILE A 47 14.77 15.92 8.24
N CYS A 48 14.57 16.99 9.03
CA CYS A 48 14.40 18.34 8.48
C CYS A 48 15.64 18.84 7.70
N GLN A 49 16.85 18.38 8.06
CA GLN A 49 18.10 18.77 7.40
C GLN A 49 18.43 17.87 6.20
N ALA A 50 18.16 16.59 6.30
CA ALA A 50 18.61 15.59 5.33
C ALA A 50 17.56 15.21 4.29
N PHE A 51 16.29 15.38 4.58
CA PHE A 51 15.19 15.08 3.68
C PHE A 51 14.82 16.31 2.81
N PRO A 52 14.52 16.15 1.52
CA PRO A 52 14.44 14.90 0.77
C PRO A 52 15.76 14.40 0.16
N THR A 53 16.85 15.20 0.19
CA THR A 53 18.08 14.93 -0.54
C THR A 53 18.69 13.55 -0.21
N TYR A 54 18.64 13.14 1.06
CA TYR A 54 19.19 11.86 1.54
C TYR A 54 18.10 10.90 2.04
N LYS A 55 16.88 11.00 1.48
CA LYS A 55 15.72 10.22 1.87
C LYS A 55 16.03 8.75 2.17
N ASN A 56 16.63 8.06 1.20
CA ASN A 56 16.89 6.62 1.34
C ASN A 56 17.83 6.29 2.50
N ARG A 57 18.79 7.15 2.80
CA ARG A 57 19.70 6.96 3.93
C ARG A 57 19.01 7.20 5.26
N VAL A 58 18.14 8.21 5.34
CA VAL A 58 17.32 8.50 6.54
C VAL A 58 16.39 7.33 6.83
N VAL A 59 15.65 6.88 5.82
CA VAL A 59 14.73 5.73 5.95
C VAL A 59 15.48 4.45 6.35
N PHE A 60 16.62 4.18 5.71
CA PHE A 60 17.44 3.02 6.05
C PHE A 60 17.94 3.08 7.50
N ALA A 61 18.39 4.24 7.97
CA ALA A 61 18.86 4.41 9.35
C ALA A 61 17.73 4.14 10.36
N PHE A 62 16.53 4.71 10.16
CA PHE A 62 15.40 4.50 11.05
C PHE A 62 14.88 3.06 11.00
N ASN A 63 14.76 2.45 9.84
CA ASN A 63 14.40 1.04 9.72
C ASN A 63 15.41 0.13 10.44
N THR A 64 16.70 0.44 10.36
CA THR A 64 17.74 -0.30 11.07
C THR A 64 17.59 -0.14 12.57
N LEU A 65 17.38 1.08 13.06
CA LEU A 65 17.19 1.37 14.49
C LEU A 65 15.93 0.68 15.03
N VAL A 66 14.81 0.81 14.35
CA VAL A 66 13.54 0.16 14.75
C VAL A 66 13.67 -1.37 14.75
N ARG A 67 14.34 -1.95 13.75
CA ARG A 67 14.53 -3.40 13.67
C ARG A 67 15.44 -3.95 14.78
N LEU A 68 16.52 -3.26 15.10
CA LEU A 68 17.51 -3.73 16.08
C LEU A 68 17.13 -3.38 17.52
N PHE A 69 16.38 -2.31 17.73
CA PHE A 69 16.04 -1.76 19.04
C PHE A 69 14.53 -1.52 19.14
N ASN A 70 13.74 -2.58 18.86
CA ASN A 70 12.30 -2.58 18.65
C ASN A 70 11.44 -2.50 19.94
N SER A 71 11.93 -1.83 20.99
CA SER A 71 11.07 -1.62 22.16
C SER A 71 9.91 -0.67 21.79
N PRO A 72 8.72 -0.86 22.40
CA PRO A 72 7.58 0.04 22.15
C PRO A 72 7.92 1.52 22.38
N GLU A 73 8.76 1.82 23.37
CA GLU A 73 9.17 3.18 23.70
C GLU A 73 10.04 3.80 22.60
N ASN A 74 10.95 3.01 22.00
CA ASN A 74 11.81 3.47 20.92
C ASN A 74 11.01 3.70 19.65
N ILE A 75 10.04 2.83 19.34
CA ILE A 75 9.14 2.98 18.20
C ILE A 75 8.31 4.26 18.38
N ALA A 76 7.63 4.41 19.52
CA ALA A 76 6.82 5.59 19.81
C ALA A 76 7.63 6.89 19.79
N PHE A 77 8.89 6.85 20.24
CA PHE A 77 9.79 8.00 20.16
C PHE A 77 10.07 8.38 18.71
N ILE A 78 10.45 7.43 17.84
CA ILE A 78 10.71 7.70 16.41
C ILE A 78 9.45 8.23 15.71
N GLU A 79 8.29 7.63 15.96
CA GLU A 79 7.00 8.10 15.41
C GLU A 79 6.69 9.53 15.86
N GLY A 80 6.89 9.83 17.15
CA GLY A 80 6.72 11.18 17.68
C GLY A 80 7.63 12.22 17.01
N GLU A 81 8.89 11.85 16.76
CA GLU A 81 9.85 12.71 16.08
C GLU A 81 9.52 12.90 14.59
N ILE A 82 9.04 11.85 13.92
CA ILE A 82 8.55 11.96 12.52
C ILE A 82 7.33 12.87 12.47
N ARG A 83 6.41 12.76 13.43
CA ARG A 83 5.24 13.65 13.56
C ARG A 83 5.66 15.10 13.82
N ALA A 84 6.67 15.31 14.66
CA ALA A 84 7.24 16.64 14.89
C ALA A 84 7.87 17.21 13.59
N ALA A 85 8.60 16.38 12.83
CA ALA A 85 9.15 16.79 11.54
C ALA A 85 8.06 17.15 10.54
N TRP A 86 6.94 16.39 10.50
CA TRP A 86 5.80 16.70 9.65
C TRP A 86 5.24 18.11 9.89
N THR A 87 5.19 18.57 11.15
CA THR A 87 4.69 19.93 11.45
C THR A 87 5.51 21.04 10.77
N LYS A 88 6.80 20.76 10.50
CA LYS A 88 7.71 21.67 9.79
C LYS A 88 7.62 21.46 8.27
N VAL A 89 7.67 20.20 7.82
CA VAL A 89 7.71 19.83 6.40
C VAL A 89 6.42 20.17 5.65
N LYS A 90 5.26 20.05 6.29
CA LYS A 90 3.96 20.39 5.66
C LYS A 90 3.83 21.86 5.21
N LYS A 91 4.75 22.74 5.64
CA LYS A 91 4.83 24.15 5.24
C LYS A 91 5.76 24.37 4.04
N LEU A 92 6.52 23.36 3.63
CA LEU A 92 7.41 23.38 2.48
C LEU A 92 6.62 23.20 1.17
N PRO A 93 7.26 23.33 0.00
CA PRO A 93 6.61 23.09 -1.28
C PRO A 93 5.84 21.76 -1.32
N ALA A 94 4.71 21.74 -2.00
CA ALA A 94 3.79 20.61 -2.03
C ALA A 94 4.45 19.28 -2.44
N ALA A 95 5.42 19.31 -3.36
CA ALA A 95 6.17 18.13 -3.76
C ALA A 95 6.98 17.53 -2.60
N THR A 96 7.64 18.36 -1.78
CA THR A 96 8.40 17.90 -0.60
C THR A 96 7.47 17.35 0.48
N ALA A 97 6.36 18.03 0.74
CA ALA A 97 5.36 17.55 1.70
C ALA A 97 4.75 16.21 1.24
N PHE A 98 4.45 16.09 -0.05
CA PHE A 98 3.95 14.84 -0.62
C PHE A 98 4.98 13.70 -0.48
N GLU A 99 6.23 13.94 -0.86
CA GLU A 99 7.31 12.94 -0.74
C GLU A 99 7.52 12.49 0.70
N PHE A 100 7.38 13.43 1.67
CA PHE A 100 7.44 13.09 3.09
C PHE A 100 6.32 12.13 3.49
N VAL A 101 5.07 12.46 3.13
CA VAL A 101 3.91 11.61 3.42
C VAL A 101 4.07 10.25 2.75
N ALA A 102 4.46 10.20 1.48
CA ALA A 102 4.71 8.95 0.75
C ALA A 102 5.81 8.08 1.39
N THR A 103 6.71 8.70 2.14
CA THR A 103 7.82 8.00 2.80
C THR A 103 7.44 7.51 4.20
N PHE A 104 6.69 8.29 4.96
CA PHE A 104 6.46 8.09 6.39
C PHE A 104 4.99 7.84 6.77
N TYR A 105 4.09 7.56 5.79
CA TYR A 105 2.66 7.37 6.05
C TYR A 105 2.36 6.35 7.17
N ASN A 106 3.17 5.28 7.29
CA ASN A 106 3.00 4.29 8.35
C ASN A 106 3.29 4.83 9.77
N ALA A 107 4.16 5.83 9.89
CA ALA A 107 4.49 6.45 11.18
C ALA A 107 3.56 7.62 11.54
N ILE A 108 2.84 8.16 10.55
CA ILE A 108 1.89 9.29 10.70
C ILE A 108 0.60 9.03 9.93
N PRO A 109 -0.08 7.90 10.16
CA PRO A 109 -1.19 7.47 9.29
C PRO A 109 -2.36 8.46 9.29
N ASP A 110 -2.74 9.01 10.44
CA ASP A 110 -3.82 10.00 10.55
C ASP A 110 -3.50 11.28 9.74
N GLU A 111 -2.30 11.79 9.92
CA GLU A 111 -1.84 12.98 9.21
C GLU A 111 -1.71 12.73 7.70
N ALA A 112 -1.30 11.52 7.32
CA ALA A 112 -1.19 11.11 5.93
C ALA A 112 -2.56 11.05 5.26
N LEU A 113 -3.55 10.40 5.87
CA LEU A 113 -4.93 10.33 5.36
C LEU A 113 -5.57 11.73 5.29
N LEU A 114 -5.36 12.56 6.32
CA LEU A 114 -5.86 13.95 6.32
C LEU A 114 -5.20 14.79 5.21
N TYR A 115 -3.90 14.59 4.97
CA TYR A 115 -3.20 15.26 3.88
C TYR A 115 -3.73 14.82 2.51
N LEU A 116 -3.94 13.50 2.32
CA LEU A 116 -4.52 12.97 1.09
C LEU A 116 -5.94 13.49 0.87
N LYS A 117 -6.77 13.54 1.92
CA LYS A 117 -8.11 14.11 1.83
C LYS A 117 -8.08 15.54 1.31
N LYS A 118 -7.21 16.39 1.88
CA LYS A 118 -7.06 17.78 1.40
C LYS A 118 -6.60 17.86 -0.06
N LYS A 119 -5.75 16.94 -0.50
CA LYS A 119 -5.34 16.83 -1.90
C LYS A 119 -6.51 16.45 -2.80
N ILE A 120 -7.31 15.46 -2.39
CA ILE A 120 -8.52 15.05 -3.10
C ILE A 120 -9.51 16.20 -3.19
N ASP A 121 -9.71 16.97 -2.11
CA ASP A 121 -10.60 18.14 -2.10
C ASP A 121 -10.19 19.22 -3.14
N THR A 122 -8.92 19.24 -3.54
CA THR A 122 -8.42 20.16 -4.58
C THR A 122 -8.47 19.57 -6.00
N LEU A 123 -8.79 18.30 -6.18
CA LEU A 123 -8.93 17.71 -7.50
C LEU A 123 -10.12 18.33 -8.24
N PRO A 124 -9.99 18.55 -9.55
CA PRO A 124 -11.14 18.92 -10.36
C PRO A 124 -12.16 17.76 -10.37
N GLU A 125 -13.43 18.11 -10.41
CA GLU A 125 -14.47 17.12 -10.68
C GLU A 125 -14.38 16.70 -12.16
N ALA A 126 -14.14 15.42 -12.38
CA ALA A 126 -14.01 14.87 -13.72
C ALA A 126 -14.45 13.40 -13.74
N HIS A 127 -15.33 13.04 -14.67
CA HIS A 127 -15.92 11.72 -14.74
C HIS A 127 -15.78 11.15 -16.14
N ALA A 128 -15.25 9.92 -16.21
CA ALA A 128 -15.27 9.15 -17.45
C ALA A 128 -16.63 8.50 -17.68
N ASP A 129 -16.97 8.28 -18.94
CA ASP A 129 -18.10 7.42 -19.30
C ASP A 129 -17.71 5.95 -19.06
N MET A 130 -17.94 5.48 -17.84
CA MET A 130 -17.55 4.14 -17.41
C MET A 130 -18.26 3.03 -18.19
N LEU A 131 -19.39 3.31 -18.83
CA LEU A 131 -20.09 2.34 -19.69
C LEU A 131 -19.36 2.06 -20.98
N LYS A 132 -18.60 3.04 -21.47
CA LYS A 132 -17.82 2.93 -22.71
C LYS A 132 -16.37 2.56 -22.45
N TYR A 133 -15.95 2.55 -21.20
CA TYR A 133 -14.57 2.26 -20.84
C TYR A 133 -14.25 0.77 -21.02
N ASP A 134 -13.23 0.48 -21.82
CA ASP A 134 -12.77 -0.89 -22.06
C ASP A 134 -11.70 -1.26 -21.03
N PHE A 135 -12.14 -1.85 -19.93
CA PHE A 135 -11.25 -2.29 -18.86
C PHE A 135 -10.31 -3.42 -19.29
N GLU A 136 -10.68 -4.24 -20.28
CA GLU A 136 -9.83 -5.33 -20.77
C GLU A 136 -8.53 -4.83 -21.38
N LYS A 137 -8.56 -3.69 -22.04
CA LYS A 137 -7.36 -3.06 -22.59
C LYS A 137 -6.35 -2.63 -21.54
N HIS A 138 -6.80 -2.42 -20.32
CA HIS A 138 -5.99 -1.87 -19.23
C HIS A 138 -5.64 -2.88 -18.12
N LYS A 139 -6.09 -4.13 -18.21
CA LYS A 139 -5.76 -5.20 -17.25
C LYS A 139 -4.26 -5.43 -17.07
N ASN A 140 -3.44 -5.11 -18.08
CA ASN A 140 -1.98 -5.26 -18.04
C ASN A 140 -1.26 -3.93 -17.76
N TYR A 141 -1.96 -2.90 -17.32
CA TYR A 141 -1.35 -1.60 -17.06
C TYR A 141 -0.81 -1.53 -15.64
N HIS A 142 0.51 -1.64 -15.51
CA HIS A 142 1.17 -1.71 -14.19
C HIS A 142 1.79 -0.40 -13.71
N THR A 143 1.67 0.69 -14.47
CA THR A 143 2.29 1.97 -14.12
C THR A 143 1.30 2.91 -13.46
N ILE A 144 1.53 3.22 -12.17
CA ILE A 144 0.74 4.21 -11.44
C ILE A 144 1.33 5.58 -11.68
N ARG A 145 0.51 6.50 -12.17
CA ARG A 145 0.86 7.92 -12.27
C ARG A 145 0.15 8.79 -11.23
N SER A 146 -0.78 8.21 -10.48
CA SER A 146 -1.48 8.92 -9.42
C SER A 146 -0.70 8.86 -8.12
N GLU A 147 -0.29 10.02 -7.64
CA GLU A 147 0.38 10.19 -6.36
C GLU A 147 -0.51 9.73 -5.19
N ILE A 148 -1.81 10.06 -5.20
CA ILE A 148 -2.77 9.68 -4.16
C ILE A 148 -2.89 8.16 -4.07
N ILE A 149 -3.12 7.49 -5.19
CA ILE A 149 -3.27 6.03 -5.25
C ILE A 149 -2.00 5.33 -4.77
N SER A 150 -0.82 5.84 -5.11
CA SER A 150 0.45 5.24 -4.70
C SER A 150 0.64 5.19 -3.18
N ILE A 151 0.12 6.17 -2.45
CA ILE A 151 0.16 6.17 -0.98
C ILE A 151 -0.97 5.28 -0.42
N LEU A 152 -2.19 5.38 -0.97
CA LEU A 152 -3.33 4.57 -0.50
C LEU A 152 -3.04 3.07 -0.54
N ILE A 153 -2.33 2.59 -1.57
CA ILE A 153 -1.91 1.19 -1.67
C ILE A 153 -1.20 0.70 -0.40
N GLY A 154 -0.38 1.54 0.20
CA GLY A 154 0.41 1.19 1.37
C GLY A 154 -0.40 0.92 2.64
N PHE A 155 -1.66 1.33 2.69
CA PHE A 155 -2.51 1.13 3.87
C PHE A 155 -3.14 -0.26 3.98
N LYS A 156 -3.04 -1.12 2.96
CA LYS A 156 -3.71 -2.44 2.91
C LYS A 156 -3.52 -3.28 4.18
N TYR A 157 -2.32 -3.29 4.75
CA TYR A 157 -1.99 -4.14 5.90
C TYR A 157 -1.84 -3.35 7.20
N THR A 158 -2.54 -2.22 7.32
CA THR A 158 -2.55 -1.38 8.51
C THR A 158 -3.95 -1.32 9.13
N ASP A 159 -4.03 -0.87 10.39
CA ASP A 159 -5.31 -0.67 11.09
C ASP A 159 -6.15 0.45 10.44
N TYR A 160 -5.55 1.26 9.58
CA TYR A 160 -6.18 2.35 8.84
C TYR A 160 -6.72 1.94 7.46
N PHE A 161 -6.79 0.62 7.17
CA PHE A 161 -7.21 0.16 5.85
C PHE A 161 -8.65 0.54 5.51
N ILE A 162 -9.56 0.49 6.48
CA ILE A 162 -10.96 0.90 6.27
C ILE A 162 -11.05 2.39 5.90
N ASP A 163 -10.31 3.25 6.60
CA ASP A 163 -10.27 4.69 6.31
C ASP A 163 -9.67 4.96 4.92
N ALA A 164 -8.64 4.18 4.55
CA ALA A 164 -8.06 4.26 3.21
C ALA A 164 -9.06 3.82 2.11
N ILE A 165 -9.88 2.79 2.34
CA ILE A 165 -10.95 2.38 1.41
C ILE A 165 -11.97 3.52 1.24
N GLN A 166 -12.43 4.12 2.34
CA GLN A 166 -13.38 5.23 2.30
C GLN A 166 -12.79 6.44 1.57
N LEU A 167 -11.53 6.75 1.81
CA LEU A 167 -10.85 7.85 1.13
C LEU A 167 -10.63 7.58 -0.36
N ALA A 168 -10.38 6.34 -0.75
CA ALA A 168 -10.29 5.94 -2.15
C ALA A 168 -11.63 6.10 -2.86
N LEU A 169 -12.72 5.64 -2.23
CA LEU A 169 -14.07 5.82 -2.77
C LEU A 169 -14.41 7.31 -2.95
N TYR A 170 -14.14 8.12 -1.95
CA TYR A 170 -14.33 9.57 -2.03
C TYR A 170 -13.48 10.20 -3.17
N CYS A 171 -12.25 9.72 -3.38
CA CYS A 171 -11.41 10.16 -4.48
C CYS A 171 -12.05 9.84 -5.84
N PHE A 172 -12.55 8.63 -6.03
CA PHE A 172 -13.16 8.20 -7.28
C PHE A 172 -14.55 8.81 -7.50
N GLU A 173 -15.31 9.09 -6.44
CA GLU A 173 -16.56 9.87 -6.55
C GLU A 173 -16.30 11.27 -7.11
N ARG A 174 -15.23 11.91 -6.64
CA ARG A 174 -14.88 13.25 -7.08
C ARG A 174 -14.21 13.26 -8.45
N ASN A 175 -13.32 12.30 -8.71
CA ASN A 175 -12.60 12.23 -9.99
C ASN A 175 -12.34 10.78 -10.37
N ASN A 176 -13.03 10.29 -11.37
CA ASN A 176 -12.81 9.00 -12.00
C ASN A 176 -12.49 9.12 -13.49
N SER A 177 -11.87 10.24 -13.91
CA SER A 177 -11.43 10.46 -15.29
C SER A 177 -10.48 9.39 -15.80
N GLU A 178 -9.79 8.70 -14.90
CA GLU A 178 -8.90 7.57 -15.16
C GLU A 178 -9.45 6.28 -14.51
N PRO A 179 -10.49 5.65 -15.08
CA PRO A 179 -11.17 4.50 -14.47
C PRO A 179 -10.27 3.29 -14.24
N MET A 180 -9.15 3.18 -14.97
CA MET A 180 -8.14 2.14 -14.77
C MET A 180 -7.56 2.12 -13.35
N TYR A 181 -7.56 3.24 -12.65
CA TYR A 181 -7.07 3.27 -11.27
C TYR A 181 -8.01 2.57 -10.29
N ILE A 182 -9.30 2.50 -10.59
CA ILE A 182 -10.28 1.75 -9.78
C ILE A 182 -9.93 0.26 -9.86
N TYR A 183 -9.77 -0.27 -11.08
CA TYR A 183 -9.32 -1.65 -11.32
C TYR A 183 -7.98 -1.94 -10.64
N PHE A 184 -7.01 -1.04 -10.85
CA PHE A 184 -5.68 -1.18 -10.31
C PHE A 184 -5.67 -1.22 -8.77
N LEU A 185 -6.42 -0.33 -8.12
CA LEU A 185 -6.43 -0.24 -6.66
C LEU A 185 -7.23 -1.37 -6.01
N PHE A 186 -8.51 -1.52 -6.36
CA PHE A 186 -9.40 -2.48 -5.71
C PHE A 186 -9.17 -3.92 -6.18
N GLY A 187 -8.80 -4.11 -7.42
CA GLY A 187 -8.47 -5.44 -7.94
C GLY A 187 -7.00 -5.78 -7.65
N GLU A 188 -6.08 -5.17 -8.36
CA GLU A 188 -4.69 -5.61 -8.40
C GLU A 188 -3.94 -5.36 -7.07
N ARG A 189 -4.06 -4.17 -6.47
CA ARG A 189 -3.22 -3.78 -5.33
C ARG A 189 -3.81 -4.16 -3.97
N TRP A 190 -5.12 -4.04 -3.84
CA TRP A 190 -5.83 -4.45 -2.63
C TRP A 190 -6.45 -5.84 -2.73
N GLY A 191 -6.45 -6.44 -3.91
CA GLY A 191 -6.75 -7.86 -4.10
C GLY A 191 -5.69 -8.80 -3.53
N ILE A 192 -5.84 -10.09 -3.75
CA ILE A 192 -4.97 -11.12 -3.18
C ILE A 192 -3.52 -10.95 -3.62
N GLY A 193 -2.60 -11.03 -2.67
CA GLY A 193 -1.17 -10.88 -2.87
C GLY A 193 -0.36 -11.84 -1.99
N LEU A 194 0.97 -11.72 -2.07
CA LEU A 194 1.92 -12.64 -1.41
C LEU A 194 1.70 -12.78 0.11
N ASN A 195 1.20 -11.73 0.79
CA ASN A 195 0.99 -11.75 2.23
C ASN A 195 -0.43 -12.13 2.64
N SER A 196 -1.37 -12.23 1.70
CA SER A 196 -2.78 -12.47 2.00
C SER A 196 -3.00 -13.80 2.71
N TYR A 197 -2.34 -14.88 2.25
CA TYR A 197 -2.47 -16.20 2.86
C TYR A 197 -1.98 -16.23 4.32
N LYS A 198 -0.91 -15.49 4.66
CA LYS A 198 -0.37 -15.41 6.03
C LYS A 198 -1.33 -14.72 7.00
N ARG A 199 -2.25 -13.94 6.48
CA ARG A 199 -3.23 -13.14 7.22
C ARG A 199 -4.65 -13.68 7.08
N GLY A 200 -4.81 -14.89 6.53
CA GLY A 200 -6.11 -15.52 6.32
C GLY A 200 -7.05 -14.70 5.44
N TYR A 201 -6.51 -13.96 4.46
CA TYR A 201 -7.28 -13.11 3.53
C TYR A 201 -8.20 -12.08 4.23
N ALA A 202 -7.81 -11.62 5.40
CA ALA A 202 -8.64 -10.73 6.22
C ALA A 202 -8.89 -9.39 5.52
N GLU A 203 -7.86 -8.82 4.91
CA GLU A 203 -7.95 -7.52 4.24
C GLU A 203 -8.85 -7.57 3.00
N GLU A 204 -8.80 -8.65 2.23
CA GLU A 204 -9.66 -8.85 1.05
C GLU A 204 -11.12 -9.00 1.45
N ARG A 205 -11.40 -9.73 2.54
CA ARG A 205 -12.76 -9.85 3.10
C ARG A 205 -13.26 -8.51 3.63
N VAL A 206 -12.41 -7.74 4.29
CA VAL A 206 -12.74 -6.37 4.75
C VAL A 206 -13.05 -5.48 3.54
N LEU A 207 -12.23 -5.54 2.49
CA LEU A 207 -12.44 -4.76 1.26
C LEU A 207 -13.82 -5.06 0.66
N LEU A 208 -14.14 -6.32 0.41
CA LEU A 208 -15.43 -6.69 -0.17
C LEU A 208 -16.61 -6.25 0.70
N LYS A 209 -16.55 -6.46 2.03
CA LYS A 209 -17.60 -6.03 2.97
C LYS A 209 -17.79 -4.49 2.95
N GLN A 210 -16.71 -3.71 2.88
CA GLN A 210 -16.81 -2.25 2.78
C GLN A 210 -17.39 -1.80 1.44
N LEU A 211 -16.99 -2.42 0.34
CA LEU A 211 -17.53 -2.12 -0.99
C LEU A 211 -19.01 -2.52 -1.12
N GLN A 212 -19.42 -3.66 -0.55
CA GLN A 212 -20.84 -4.08 -0.49
C GLN A 212 -21.68 -3.07 0.31
N LYS A 213 -21.16 -2.62 1.46
CA LYS A 213 -21.80 -1.57 2.26
C LYS A 213 -21.96 -0.28 1.45
N TYR A 214 -20.86 0.18 0.84
CA TYR A 214 -20.87 1.39 0.03
C TYR A 214 -21.85 1.30 -1.14
N HIS A 215 -21.89 0.17 -1.87
CA HIS A 215 -22.81 -0.04 -2.98
C HIS A 215 -24.28 -0.04 -2.53
N LYS A 216 -24.57 -0.57 -1.34
CA LYS A 216 -25.91 -0.54 -0.75
C LYS A 216 -26.39 0.88 -0.44
N GLU A 217 -25.48 1.72 0.06
CA GLU A 217 -25.76 3.11 0.46
C GLU A 217 -25.74 4.06 -0.75
N ASN A 218 -24.88 3.79 -1.75
CA ASN A 218 -24.58 4.67 -2.88
C ASN A 218 -24.62 3.88 -4.20
N ARG A 219 -25.79 3.33 -4.55
CA ARG A 219 -25.93 2.53 -5.77
C ARG A 219 -25.66 3.36 -7.02
N SER A 220 -24.56 3.06 -7.70
CA SER A 220 -24.08 3.77 -8.88
C SER A 220 -23.24 2.86 -9.78
N ILE A 221 -23.00 3.28 -11.02
CA ILE A 221 -22.10 2.56 -11.92
C ILE A 221 -20.69 2.45 -11.32
N LEU A 222 -20.21 3.50 -10.66
CA LEU A 222 -18.93 3.50 -9.98
C LEU A 222 -18.87 2.42 -8.90
N SER A 223 -19.84 2.38 -7.98
CA SER A 223 -19.89 1.40 -6.90
C SER A 223 -20.00 -0.03 -7.42
N SER A 224 -20.73 -0.26 -8.52
CA SER A 224 -20.82 -1.56 -9.17
C SER A 224 -19.47 -2.01 -9.74
N TYR A 225 -18.72 -1.14 -10.40
CA TYR A 225 -17.38 -1.48 -10.88
C TYR A 225 -16.36 -1.70 -9.77
N CYS A 226 -16.45 -0.96 -8.67
CA CYS A 226 -15.59 -1.21 -7.50
C CYS A 226 -15.79 -2.66 -6.98
N LEU A 227 -17.04 -3.10 -6.87
CA LEU A 227 -17.36 -4.48 -6.47
C LEU A 227 -16.88 -5.51 -7.49
N ILE A 228 -17.14 -5.29 -8.78
CA ILE A 228 -16.75 -6.21 -9.85
C ILE A 228 -15.24 -6.45 -9.83
N PHE A 229 -14.43 -5.39 -9.73
CA PHE A 229 -12.96 -5.53 -9.77
C PHE A 229 -12.39 -6.20 -8.54
N ALA A 230 -12.90 -5.89 -7.35
CA ALA A 230 -12.49 -6.57 -6.12
C ALA A 230 -12.91 -8.05 -6.14
N ALA A 231 -14.10 -8.35 -6.60
CA ALA A 231 -14.62 -9.72 -6.72
C ALA A 231 -13.84 -10.54 -7.77
N GLU A 232 -13.53 -9.97 -8.93
CA GLU A 232 -12.72 -10.62 -9.97
C GLU A 232 -11.40 -11.13 -9.41
N TYR A 233 -10.67 -10.28 -8.69
CA TYR A 233 -9.40 -10.68 -8.10
C TYR A 233 -9.56 -11.71 -6.97
N SER A 234 -10.65 -11.65 -6.23
CA SER A 234 -10.94 -12.62 -5.16
C SER A 234 -11.39 -13.99 -5.68
N LEU A 235 -11.84 -14.07 -6.93
CA LEU A 235 -12.26 -15.32 -7.58
C LEU A 235 -11.15 -15.99 -8.38
N ARG A 236 -10.01 -15.35 -8.58
CA ARG A 236 -8.86 -15.97 -9.25
C ARG A 236 -8.35 -17.15 -8.42
N THR A 237 -7.94 -18.21 -9.09
CA THR A 237 -7.39 -19.42 -8.45
C THR A 237 -5.86 -19.39 -8.42
N GLN A 238 -5.24 -18.56 -9.24
CA GLN A 238 -3.78 -18.43 -9.33
C GLN A 238 -3.36 -16.96 -9.28
N TYR A 239 -2.29 -16.69 -8.57
CA TYR A 239 -1.71 -15.35 -8.42
C TYR A 239 -0.25 -15.36 -8.80
N SER A 240 0.20 -14.28 -9.45
CA SER A 240 1.62 -13.99 -9.61
C SER A 240 1.99 -12.90 -8.61
N ALA A 241 3.01 -13.16 -7.79
CA ALA A 241 3.60 -12.16 -6.92
C ALA A 241 5.08 -12.02 -7.26
N THR A 242 5.58 -10.79 -7.34
CA THR A 242 6.99 -10.52 -7.59
C THR A 242 7.63 -9.93 -6.34
N GLU A 243 8.65 -10.60 -5.85
CA GLU A 243 9.50 -10.09 -4.78
C GLU A 243 10.81 -9.58 -5.37
N TRP A 244 11.18 -8.37 -4.98
CA TRP A 244 12.44 -7.75 -5.37
C TRP A 244 13.43 -7.79 -4.20
N ASN A 245 14.55 -8.48 -4.39
CA ASN A 245 15.60 -8.53 -3.41
C ASN A 245 16.92 -8.08 -4.06
N TYR A 246 17.35 -6.86 -3.77
CA TYR A 246 18.50 -6.18 -4.41
C TYR A 246 18.36 -6.14 -5.93
N ASN A 247 19.16 -6.92 -6.65
CA ASN A 247 19.20 -6.94 -8.10
C ASN A 247 18.50 -8.19 -8.70
N LYS A 248 17.75 -8.92 -7.89
CA LYS A 248 17.03 -10.12 -8.33
C LYS A 248 15.54 -9.95 -8.10
N SER A 249 14.74 -10.31 -9.09
CA SER A 249 13.30 -10.47 -8.92
C SER A 249 12.98 -11.96 -8.88
N THR A 250 12.16 -12.36 -7.93
CA THR A 250 11.60 -13.71 -7.87
C THR A 250 10.11 -13.61 -8.13
N ILE A 251 9.64 -14.34 -9.14
CA ILE A 251 8.22 -14.41 -9.45
C ILE A 251 7.68 -15.69 -8.79
N TYR A 252 6.72 -15.55 -7.93
CA TYR A 252 5.99 -16.63 -7.30
C TYR A 252 4.66 -16.82 -8.04
N GLN A 253 4.35 -18.06 -8.38
CA GLN A 253 2.99 -18.46 -8.70
C GLN A 253 2.40 -19.14 -7.48
N LEU A 254 1.31 -18.60 -6.97
CA LEU A 254 0.64 -19.08 -5.77
C LEU A 254 -0.74 -19.59 -6.17
N GLY A 255 -1.03 -20.83 -5.78
CA GLY A 255 -2.39 -21.36 -5.80
C GLY A 255 -3.14 -21.03 -4.53
N LEU A 256 -4.46 -21.11 -4.57
CA LEU A 256 -5.30 -21.04 -3.37
C LEU A 256 -5.24 -22.35 -2.60
N ALA A 257 -5.23 -22.24 -1.27
CA ALA A 257 -5.49 -23.38 -0.42
C ALA A 257 -7.00 -23.52 -0.19
N ALA A 258 -7.51 -24.75 -0.23
CA ALA A 258 -8.89 -25.03 0.18
C ALA A 258 -8.99 -24.92 1.72
N CYS A 259 -9.45 -23.77 2.21
CA CYS A 259 -9.65 -23.49 3.64
C CYS A 259 -10.84 -22.56 3.83
N ASP A 260 -11.38 -22.53 5.04
CA ASP A 260 -12.60 -21.78 5.38
C ASP A 260 -12.49 -20.29 5.05
N GLU A 261 -11.32 -19.69 5.25
CA GLU A 261 -11.07 -18.28 4.96
C GLU A 261 -11.15 -17.97 3.46
N VAL A 262 -10.69 -18.90 2.61
CA VAL A 262 -10.80 -18.78 1.16
C VAL A 262 -12.26 -18.98 0.74
N PHE A 263 -12.95 -19.95 1.31
CA PHE A 263 -14.38 -20.18 1.01
C PHE A 263 -15.24 -18.98 1.41
N GLU A 264 -15.01 -18.38 2.61
CA GLU A 264 -15.68 -17.14 3.01
C GLU A 264 -15.41 -16.00 2.02
N LEU A 265 -14.13 -15.82 1.62
CA LEU A 265 -13.75 -14.76 0.68
C LEU A 265 -14.48 -14.93 -0.67
N ARG A 266 -14.52 -16.15 -1.19
CA ARG A 266 -15.15 -16.45 -2.48
C ARG A 266 -16.65 -16.29 -2.42
N SER A 267 -17.29 -16.72 -1.32
CA SER A 267 -18.72 -16.47 -1.09
C SER A 267 -19.04 -14.97 -1.12
N LEU A 268 -18.25 -14.14 -0.42
CA LEU A 268 -18.37 -12.68 -0.46
C LEU A 268 -18.18 -12.10 -1.87
N ALA A 269 -17.23 -12.65 -2.63
CA ALA A 269 -16.99 -12.20 -4.00
C ALA A 269 -18.16 -12.55 -4.93
N LEU A 270 -18.70 -13.76 -4.85
CA LEU A 270 -19.88 -14.18 -5.61
C LEU A 270 -21.12 -13.37 -5.21
N GLU A 271 -21.38 -13.19 -3.90
CA GLU A 271 -22.44 -12.31 -3.41
C GLU A 271 -22.33 -10.89 -3.98
N SER A 272 -21.09 -10.36 -4.07
CA SER A 272 -20.84 -9.05 -4.66
C SER A 272 -21.22 -9.00 -6.14
N LEU A 273 -20.86 -10.02 -6.93
CA LEU A 273 -21.23 -10.11 -8.34
C LEU A 273 -22.75 -10.27 -8.50
N PHE A 274 -23.39 -11.12 -7.70
CA PHE A 274 -24.84 -11.28 -7.74
C PHE A 274 -25.58 -10.00 -7.34
N SER A 275 -25.06 -9.21 -6.43
CA SER A 275 -25.69 -7.94 -6.03
C SER A 275 -25.75 -6.92 -7.17
N VAL A 276 -24.80 -6.95 -8.11
CA VAL A 276 -24.71 -6.03 -9.25
C VAL A 276 -25.29 -6.61 -10.56
N ILE A 277 -25.64 -7.90 -10.58
CA ILE A 277 -26.14 -8.55 -11.80
C ILE A 277 -27.46 -7.95 -12.28
N SER A 278 -28.25 -7.39 -11.37
CA SER A 278 -29.50 -6.67 -11.68
C SER A 278 -29.26 -5.23 -12.16
N ASP A 279 -28.03 -4.73 -12.05
CA ASP A 279 -27.66 -3.39 -12.51
C ASP A 279 -27.42 -3.41 -14.02
N SER A 280 -28.48 -3.10 -14.79
CA SER A 280 -28.46 -3.18 -16.25
C SER A 280 -27.16 -2.69 -16.93
N PRO A 281 -26.56 -1.58 -16.49
CA PRO A 281 -25.35 -1.08 -17.14
C PRO A 281 -24.14 -2.01 -17.02
N VAL A 282 -24.01 -2.76 -15.93
CA VAL A 282 -22.83 -3.59 -15.64
C VAL A 282 -23.12 -5.09 -15.67
N GLN A 283 -24.36 -5.47 -15.86
CA GLN A 283 -24.83 -6.86 -15.87
C GLN A 283 -23.95 -7.77 -16.74
N LYS A 284 -23.65 -7.33 -17.97
CA LYS A 284 -22.82 -8.10 -18.90
C LYS A 284 -21.45 -8.45 -18.33
N ASN A 285 -20.81 -7.51 -17.64
CA ASN A 285 -19.48 -7.71 -17.08
C ASN A 285 -19.53 -8.66 -15.87
N ALA A 286 -20.54 -8.50 -14.99
CA ALA A 286 -20.72 -9.40 -13.86
C ALA A 286 -21.02 -10.84 -14.31
N VAL A 287 -21.93 -11.03 -15.29
CA VAL A 287 -22.24 -12.34 -15.87
C VAL A 287 -21.02 -12.95 -16.53
N LYS A 288 -20.25 -12.18 -17.31
CA LYS A 288 -19.00 -12.65 -17.93
C LYS A 288 -18.04 -13.20 -16.87
N MET A 289 -17.83 -12.49 -15.78
CA MET A 289 -16.93 -12.93 -14.71
C MET A 289 -17.42 -14.21 -14.03
N ILE A 290 -18.71 -14.33 -13.76
CA ILE A 290 -19.28 -15.56 -13.19
C ILE A 290 -19.11 -16.75 -14.13
N LEU A 291 -19.22 -16.56 -15.43
CA LEU A 291 -19.08 -17.64 -16.41
C LEU A 291 -17.62 -18.00 -16.71
N GLU A 292 -16.71 -17.05 -16.59
CA GLU A 292 -15.29 -17.25 -16.94
C GLU A 292 -14.46 -17.82 -15.78
N TYR A 293 -14.83 -17.58 -14.53
CA TYR A 293 -14.01 -17.98 -13.40
C TYR A 293 -13.80 -19.50 -13.27
N PRO A 294 -14.77 -20.39 -13.58
CA PRO A 294 -14.55 -21.83 -13.48
C PRO A 294 -13.56 -22.38 -14.54
N VAL A 295 -13.31 -21.63 -15.59
CA VAL A 295 -12.47 -22.06 -16.74
C VAL A 295 -10.98 -22.00 -16.44
N TYR A 296 -10.58 -21.30 -15.39
CA TYR A 296 -9.16 -21.08 -15.05
C TYR A 296 -8.58 -22.08 -14.04
N SER A 297 -9.28 -23.18 -13.76
CA SER A 297 -8.77 -24.20 -12.87
C SER A 297 -7.67 -25.02 -13.55
N ALA A 298 -6.51 -25.08 -12.93
CA ALA A 298 -5.36 -25.82 -13.44
C ALA A 298 -4.76 -26.81 -12.42
N SER A 299 -5.34 -26.94 -11.22
CA SER A 299 -4.86 -27.81 -10.17
C SER A 299 -6.00 -28.51 -9.42
N GLU A 300 -5.71 -29.65 -8.79
CA GLU A 300 -6.64 -30.40 -7.94
C GLU A 300 -7.23 -29.54 -6.80
N PHE A 301 -6.47 -28.59 -6.27
CA PHE A 301 -6.95 -27.65 -5.24
C PHE A 301 -7.93 -26.65 -5.80
N ASP A 302 -7.75 -26.20 -7.04
CA ASP A 302 -8.67 -25.29 -7.72
C ASP A 302 -10.02 -25.97 -7.93
N GLU A 303 -10.03 -27.28 -8.27
CA GLU A 303 -11.26 -28.07 -8.45
C GLU A 303 -12.06 -28.17 -7.14
N GLN A 304 -11.39 -28.36 -5.99
CA GLN A 304 -12.05 -28.39 -4.68
C GLN A 304 -12.67 -27.03 -4.31
N VAL A 305 -11.98 -25.94 -4.59
CA VAL A 305 -12.47 -24.57 -4.34
C VAL A 305 -13.67 -24.26 -5.24
N ILE A 306 -13.60 -24.61 -6.52
CA ILE A 306 -14.70 -24.38 -7.48
C ILE A 306 -15.91 -25.24 -7.15
N ALA A 307 -15.71 -26.48 -6.68
CA ALA A 307 -16.82 -27.34 -6.26
C ALA A 307 -17.54 -26.84 -5.01
N HIS A 308 -16.88 -26.06 -4.16
CA HIS A 308 -17.52 -25.39 -3.01
C HIS A 308 -18.40 -24.23 -3.47
N ASP A 309 -17.96 -23.43 -4.43
CA ASP A 309 -18.67 -22.25 -4.95
C ASP A 309 -19.89 -22.62 -5.79
#